data_02dc6166cc6d806c7e2b738c89292528
#
_entry.id   02dc6166cc6d806c7e2b738c89292528
#
_cell.length_a   1.000
_cell.length_b   1.000
_cell.length_c   1.000
_cell.angle_alpha   90.00
_cell.angle_beta   90.00
_cell.angle_gamma   90.00
#
_symmetry.space_group_name_H-M   'P 1'
#
loop_
_entity.id
_entity.type
_entity.pdbx_description
1 polymer ?
#
loop_
_entity_poly.entity_id
_entity_poly.type
_entity_poly.pdbx_seq_one_letter_code
_entity_poly.pdbx_strand_id
1 'polypeptide(L)'
;MTDPIDTRLSAAKKIAAEAADLAMEYFNNRDALLIESKGPQDMVSQADKNVELFVRAAIEQNFPGDAIVGEEYGRTETPADFTWIIDPIDGTANFVAGIPTWCVVISCVYKGEVVVGVTVDPNHNDHYWARKGQGAYLNGKRMAVSNAKGIGEGSIGVGYCSRITPETLMTFLDPFLKRGGMYYRNASGALMLAYVAAGRLTAYHEAHINSWDCLAGLLMIEEAGGAFWPYNTDTMMRHGSAILAGAPAVFAELEPLAAYAKDYQPIKHS
;
A
#
# COMPACT_ATOMS: atom_id res chain seq x y z
N MET A 1 0.33 -25.80 -19.01
CA MET A 1 1.08 -25.33 -17.83
C MET A 1 0.39 -24.07 -17.36
N THR A 2 0.12 -23.95 -16.07
CA THR A 2 -0.48 -22.74 -15.48
C THR A 2 0.54 -21.60 -15.57
N ASP A 3 0.09 -20.39 -15.87
CA ASP A 3 0.95 -19.19 -15.88
C ASP A 3 1.61 -19.01 -14.48
N PRO A 4 2.93 -18.84 -14.39
CA PRO A 4 3.62 -18.65 -13.12
C PRO A 4 3.09 -17.44 -12.31
N ILE A 5 2.56 -16.41 -12.97
CA ILE A 5 1.95 -15.26 -12.31
C ILE A 5 0.58 -15.64 -11.70
N ASP A 6 -0.24 -16.43 -12.40
CA ASP A 6 -1.54 -16.88 -11.87
C ASP A 6 -1.37 -17.79 -10.65
N THR A 7 -0.31 -18.61 -10.64
CA THR A 7 0.03 -19.44 -9.47
C THR A 7 0.38 -18.54 -8.27
N ARG A 8 1.15 -17.47 -8.49
CA ARG A 8 1.52 -16.51 -7.43
C ARG A 8 0.35 -15.67 -6.98
N LEU A 9 -0.54 -15.26 -7.88
CA LEU A 9 -1.78 -14.58 -7.48
C LEU A 9 -2.64 -15.46 -6.56
N SER A 10 -2.81 -16.72 -6.92
CA SER A 10 -3.61 -17.67 -6.11
C SER A 10 -3.00 -17.85 -4.72
N ALA A 11 -1.67 -17.99 -4.65
CA ALA A 11 -0.93 -18.10 -3.41
C ALA A 11 -1.01 -16.78 -2.60
N ALA A 12 -0.78 -15.62 -3.22
CA ALA A 12 -0.87 -14.31 -2.56
C ALA A 12 -2.23 -14.09 -1.88
N LYS A 13 -3.32 -14.39 -2.57
CA LYS A 13 -4.67 -14.28 -2.02
C LYS A 13 -4.89 -15.18 -0.80
N LYS A 14 -4.43 -16.42 -0.87
CA LYS A 14 -4.54 -17.37 0.24
C LYS A 14 -3.69 -16.93 1.42
N ILE A 15 -2.40 -16.64 1.18
CA ILE A 15 -1.45 -16.26 2.22
C ILE A 15 -1.89 -14.96 2.91
N ALA A 16 -2.34 -13.94 2.14
CA ALA A 16 -2.79 -12.69 2.71
C ALA A 16 -4.06 -12.85 3.57
N ALA A 17 -4.99 -13.72 3.19
CA ALA A 17 -6.16 -14.04 4.00
C ALA A 17 -5.78 -14.73 5.31
N GLU A 18 -4.93 -15.77 5.26
CA GLU A 18 -4.46 -16.48 6.46
C GLU A 18 -3.62 -15.56 7.37
N ALA A 19 -2.82 -14.66 6.79
CA ALA A 19 -2.06 -13.65 7.53
C ALA A 19 -2.99 -12.62 8.21
N ALA A 20 -4.06 -12.21 7.54
CA ALA A 20 -5.06 -11.31 8.09
C ALA A 20 -5.84 -11.96 9.25
N ASP A 21 -6.16 -13.25 9.15
CA ASP A 21 -6.78 -14.02 10.25
C ASP A 21 -5.84 -14.05 11.47
N LEU A 22 -4.55 -14.34 11.26
CA LEU A 22 -3.53 -14.31 12.31
C LEU A 22 -3.40 -12.90 12.93
N ALA A 23 -3.38 -11.85 12.12
CA ALA A 23 -3.35 -10.47 12.61
C ALA A 23 -4.59 -10.14 13.45
N MET A 24 -5.79 -10.62 13.03
CA MET A 24 -7.03 -10.44 13.81
C MET A 24 -7.00 -11.13 15.16
N GLU A 25 -6.32 -12.28 15.32
CA GLU A 25 -6.13 -12.90 16.63
C GLU A 25 -5.36 -11.97 17.59
N TYR A 26 -4.28 -11.34 17.09
CA TYR A 26 -3.54 -10.33 17.86
C TYR A 26 -4.36 -9.08 18.11
N PHE A 27 -5.08 -8.57 17.11
CA PHE A 27 -5.93 -7.39 17.24
C PHE A 27 -7.00 -7.55 18.29
N ASN A 28 -7.60 -8.74 18.41
CA ASN A 28 -8.61 -9.05 19.43
C ASN A 28 -8.00 -9.24 20.83
N ASN A 29 -6.69 -9.51 20.93
CA ASN A 29 -5.97 -9.72 22.19
C ASN A 29 -4.91 -8.65 22.46
N ARG A 30 -5.16 -7.41 22.05
CA ARG A 30 -4.20 -6.29 22.07
C ARG A 30 -3.55 -6.01 23.44
N ASP A 31 -4.29 -6.23 24.53
CA ASP A 31 -3.78 -5.98 25.90
C ASP A 31 -2.55 -6.83 26.26
N ALA A 32 -2.31 -7.91 25.52
CA ALA A 32 -1.15 -8.79 25.67
C ALA A 32 -0.01 -8.50 24.68
N LEU A 33 -0.15 -7.49 23.79
CA LEU A 33 0.86 -7.20 22.78
C LEU A 33 2.10 -6.55 23.38
N LEU A 34 3.26 -7.06 22.99
CA LEU A 34 4.53 -6.36 23.15
C LEU A 34 4.67 -5.33 22.03
N ILE A 35 4.79 -4.06 22.41
CA ILE A 35 4.92 -2.94 21.49
C ILE A 35 6.32 -2.35 21.67
N GLU A 36 7.03 -2.15 20.56
CA GLU A 36 8.32 -1.50 20.51
C GLU A 36 8.19 -0.20 19.71
N SER A 37 8.91 0.85 20.12
CA SER A 37 9.00 2.09 19.36
C SER A 37 10.27 2.06 18.51
N LYS A 38 10.13 2.24 17.19
CA LYS A 38 11.25 2.44 16.25
C LYS A 38 11.63 3.93 16.15
N GLY A 39 10.76 4.84 16.65
CA GLY A 39 10.94 6.29 16.60
C GLY A 39 9.64 7.04 16.90
N PRO A 40 9.63 8.38 16.81
CA PRO A 40 8.42 9.16 16.98
C PRO A 40 7.33 8.77 15.96
N GLN A 41 6.17 8.29 16.44
CA GLN A 41 5.05 7.79 15.62
C GLN A 41 5.41 6.60 14.71
N ASP A 42 6.50 5.88 15.01
CA ASP A 42 6.93 4.68 14.34
C ASP A 42 6.97 3.54 15.37
N MET A 43 5.96 2.70 15.32
CA MET A 43 5.74 1.60 16.26
C MET A 43 5.73 0.28 15.50
N VAL A 44 6.22 -0.74 16.17
CA VAL A 44 6.09 -2.14 15.73
C VAL A 44 5.55 -2.96 16.90
N SER A 45 4.67 -3.86 16.60
CA SER A 45 4.19 -4.84 17.57
C SER A 45 4.76 -6.24 17.28
N GLN A 46 4.64 -7.12 18.25
CA GLN A 46 4.93 -8.53 18.03
C GLN A 46 4.06 -9.13 16.91
N ALA A 47 2.86 -8.57 16.67
CA ALA A 47 1.97 -9.01 15.61
C ALA A 47 2.61 -8.77 14.24
N ASP A 48 3.14 -7.56 13.96
CA ASP A 48 3.81 -7.23 12.70
C ASP A 48 4.91 -8.25 12.39
N LYS A 49 5.79 -8.48 13.37
CA LYS A 49 6.91 -9.43 13.25
C LYS A 49 6.44 -10.86 12.96
N ASN A 50 5.44 -11.34 13.71
CA ASN A 50 4.97 -12.72 13.59
C ASN A 50 4.16 -12.96 12.32
N VAL A 51 3.36 -11.97 11.90
CA VAL A 51 2.61 -12.02 10.63
C VAL A 51 3.59 -12.00 9.44
N GLU A 52 4.64 -11.18 9.46
CA GLU A 52 5.64 -11.21 8.39
C GLU A 52 6.37 -12.56 8.34
N LEU A 53 6.77 -13.12 9.47
CA LEU A 53 7.40 -14.45 9.52
C LEU A 53 6.50 -15.54 8.95
N PHE A 54 5.20 -15.49 9.26
CA PHE A 54 4.21 -16.41 8.69
C PHE A 54 4.15 -16.28 7.17
N VAL A 55 4.04 -15.06 6.64
CA VAL A 55 3.98 -14.81 5.19
C VAL A 55 5.26 -15.27 4.50
N ARG A 56 6.44 -14.97 5.07
CA ARG A 56 7.75 -15.40 4.54
C ARG A 56 7.86 -16.92 4.47
N ALA A 57 7.50 -17.62 5.53
CA ALA A 57 7.53 -19.08 5.57
C ALA A 57 6.60 -19.70 4.52
N ALA A 58 5.39 -19.16 4.36
CA ALA A 58 4.45 -19.64 3.36
C ALA A 58 4.94 -19.39 1.91
N ILE A 59 5.59 -18.24 1.65
CA ILE A 59 6.20 -17.95 0.33
C ILE A 59 7.35 -18.92 0.08
N GLU A 60 8.27 -19.09 1.02
CA GLU A 60 9.43 -19.97 0.86
C GLU A 60 9.02 -21.42 0.61
N GLN A 61 7.98 -21.90 1.30
CA GLN A 61 7.44 -23.23 1.09
C GLN A 61 6.88 -23.45 -0.31
N ASN A 62 6.18 -22.44 -0.87
CA ASN A 62 5.52 -22.56 -2.17
C ASN A 62 6.43 -22.16 -3.34
N PHE A 63 7.39 -21.25 -3.11
CA PHE A 63 8.26 -20.64 -4.12
C PHE A 63 9.70 -20.48 -3.60
N PRO A 64 10.43 -21.61 -3.36
CA PRO A 64 11.74 -21.60 -2.70
C PRO A 64 12.84 -21.01 -3.60
N GLY A 65 12.66 -20.07 -4.37
CA GLY A 65 13.65 -19.38 -5.22
C GLY A 65 13.27 -17.94 -5.45
N ASP A 66 12.13 -17.52 -4.91
CA ASP A 66 11.69 -16.13 -5.00
C ASP A 66 12.36 -15.29 -3.91
N ALA A 67 12.66 -14.03 -4.23
CA ALA A 67 13.15 -13.07 -3.24
C ALA A 67 11.98 -12.46 -2.45
N ILE A 68 12.28 -11.94 -1.26
CA ILE A 68 11.30 -11.27 -0.39
C ILE A 68 11.87 -9.95 0.10
N VAL A 69 11.05 -8.90 0.07
CA VAL A 69 11.27 -7.60 0.73
C VAL A 69 10.11 -7.40 1.68
N GLY A 70 10.38 -7.27 2.96
CA GLY A 70 9.36 -7.00 3.97
C GLY A 70 9.74 -5.79 4.82
N GLU A 71 8.74 -5.20 5.46
CA GLU A 71 8.91 -4.03 6.30
C GLU A 71 9.77 -4.34 7.54
N GLU A 72 9.54 -5.50 8.19
CA GLU A 72 10.12 -5.82 9.48
C GLU A 72 11.48 -6.53 9.38
N TYR A 73 11.63 -7.44 8.42
CA TYR A 73 12.83 -8.26 8.26
C TYR A 73 13.65 -7.93 7.01
N GLY A 74 13.25 -6.86 6.29
CA GLY A 74 14.02 -6.37 5.16
C GLY A 74 14.07 -7.34 3.97
N ARG A 75 15.15 -7.26 3.19
CA ARG A 75 15.31 -7.94 1.91
C ARG A 75 16.13 -9.22 2.04
N THR A 76 15.70 -10.29 1.34
CA THR A 76 16.58 -11.45 1.07
C THR A 76 17.62 -11.10 0.01
N GLU A 77 18.87 -11.54 0.21
CA GLU A 77 19.99 -11.23 -0.70
C GLU A 77 20.01 -12.11 -1.97
N THR A 78 19.04 -13.02 -2.13
CA THR A 78 19.00 -13.95 -3.26
C THR A 78 18.51 -13.25 -4.53
N PRO A 79 19.31 -13.25 -5.63
CA PRO A 79 18.81 -12.79 -6.92
C PRO A 79 17.69 -13.70 -7.41
N ALA A 80 16.58 -13.14 -7.81
CA ALA A 80 15.43 -13.90 -8.30
C ALA A 80 14.66 -13.11 -9.37
N ASP A 81 14.01 -13.85 -10.28
CA ASP A 81 13.11 -13.24 -11.27
C ASP A 81 11.85 -12.68 -10.63
N PHE A 82 11.37 -13.34 -9.55
CA PHE A 82 10.22 -12.90 -8.77
C PHE A 82 10.67 -12.37 -7.41
N THR A 83 10.09 -11.24 -7.00
CA THR A 83 10.30 -10.64 -5.68
C THR A 83 8.95 -10.34 -5.04
N TRP A 84 8.72 -10.86 -3.84
CA TRP A 84 7.55 -10.57 -3.03
C TRP A 84 7.82 -9.35 -2.15
N ILE A 85 6.84 -8.47 -2.04
CA ILE A 85 6.91 -7.30 -1.18
C ILE A 85 5.77 -7.38 -0.19
N ILE A 86 6.07 -7.26 1.13
CA ILE A 86 5.17 -7.58 2.22
C ILE A 86 5.09 -6.40 3.18
N ASP A 87 3.87 -5.97 3.49
CA ASP A 87 3.55 -5.24 4.71
C ASP A 87 2.62 -6.12 5.55
N PRO A 88 3.09 -6.59 6.70
CA PRO A 88 2.29 -7.45 7.56
C PRO A 88 1.07 -6.74 8.16
N ILE A 89 1.19 -5.45 8.50
CA ILE A 89 0.10 -4.65 9.10
C ILE A 89 0.28 -3.17 8.71
N ASP A 90 -0.17 -2.80 7.50
CA ASP A 90 -0.24 -1.38 7.14
C ASP A 90 -1.27 -0.66 8.02
N GLY A 91 -0.80 0.31 8.79
CA GLY A 91 -1.57 1.00 9.80
C GLY A 91 -1.31 0.50 11.22
N THR A 92 -0.06 0.13 11.56
CA THR A 92 0.35 -0.36 12.89
C THR A 92 -0.10 0.56 14.02
N ALA A 93 -0.06 1.89 13.85
CA ALA A 93 -0.54 2.83 14.86
C ALA A 93 -2.04 2.66 15.17
N ASN A 94 -2.86 2.44 14.14
CA ASN A 94 -4.28 2.12 14.28
C ASN A 94 -4.47 0.77 14.97
N PHE A 95 -3.72 -0.24 14.53
CA PHE A 95 -3.76 -1.58 15.08
C PHE A 95 -3.52 -1.57 16.59
N VAL A 96 -2.44 -0.95 17.03
CA VAL A 96 -2.07 -0.83 18.45
C VAL A 96 -3.13 -0.04 19.23
N ALA A 97 -3.67 1.04 18.65
CA ALA A 97 -4.70 1.86 19.28
C ALA A 97 -6.11 1.20 19.30
N GLY A 98 -6.27 0.05 18.64
CA GLY A 98 -7.57 -0.62 18.52
C GLY A 98 -8.53 0.03 17.54
N ILE A 99 -8.00 0.81 16.61
CA ILE A 99 -8.78 1.41 15.53
C ILE A 99 -8.86 0.38 14.39
N PRO A 100 -10.05 -0.05 13.95
CA PRO A 100 -10.23 -1.12 12.97
C PRO A 100 -10.00 -0.61 11.53
N THR A 101 -8.80 -0.04 11.28
CA THR A 101 -8.41 0.56 10.00
C THR A 101 -6.95 0.24 9.72
N TRP A 102 -6.71 -0.99 9.30
CA TRP A 102 -5.42 -1.57 8.97
C TRP A 102 -5.61 -2.74 8.02
N CYS A 103 -4.58 -3.15 7.31
CA CYS A 103 -4.67 -4.26 6.37
C CYS A 103 -3.35 -5.04 6.25
N VAL A 104 -3.41 -6.23 5.66
CA VAL A 104 -2.26 -7.01 5.21
C VAL A 104 -2.04 -6.74 3.73
N VAL A 105 -0.79 -6.50 3.32
CA VAL A 105 -0.43 -6.20 1.94
C VAL A 105 0.62 -7.18 1.42
N ILE A 106 0.36 -7.77 0.27
CA ILE A 106 1.32 -8.59 -0.47
C ILE A 106 1.32 -8.17 -1.93
N SER A 107 2.49 -7.85 -2.47
CA SER A 107 2.66 -7.68 -3.91
C SER A 107 3.78 -8.59 -4.43
N CYS A 108 3.76 -8.88 -5.75
CA CYS A 108 4.78 -9.65 -6.43
C CYS A 108 5.27 -8.89 -7.66
N VAL A 109 6.58 -8.76 -7.76
CA VAL A 109 7.30 -8.16 -8.89
C VAL A 109 7.92 -9.26 -9.72
N TYR A 110 7.77 -9.20 -11.03
CA TYR A 110 8.45 -10.06 -11.99
C TYR A 110 9.34 -9.21 -12.89
N LYS A 111 10.65 -9.43 -12.84
CA LYS A 111 11.64 -8.72 -13.66
C LYS A 111 11.49 -7.19 -13.65
N GLY A 112 11.25 -6.62 -12.47
CA GLY A 112 11.11 -5.18 -12.27
C GLY A 112 9.70 -4.61 -12.51
N GLU A 113 8.71 -5.44 -12.89
CA GLU A 113 7.32 -5.02 -13.07
C GLU A 113 6.42 -5.62 -11.99
N VAL A 114 5.54 -4.82 -11.37
CA VAL A 114 4.54 -5.31 -10.41
C VAL A 114 3.47 -6.08 -11.18
N VAL A 115 3.32 -7.37 -10.88
CA VAL A 115 2.42 -8.27 -11.63
C VAL A 115 1.25 -8.79 -10.79
N VAL A 116 1.36 -8.77 -9.46
CA VAL A 116 0.32 -9.16 -8.51
C VAL A 116 0.29 -8.15 -7.37
N GLY A 117 -0.90 -7.76 -6.94
CA GLY A 117 -1.15 -6.96 -5.75
C GLY A 117 -2.35 -7.50 -5.00
N VAL A 118 -2.23 -7.67 -3.69
CA VAL A 118 -3.29 -8.11 -2.78
C VAL A 118 -3.27 -7.24 -1.53
N THR A 119 -4.44 -6.77 -1.11
CA THR A 119 -4.66 -6.06 0.16
C THR A 119 -5.88 -6.67 0.83
N VAL A 120 -5.74 -7.10 2.07
CA VAL A 120 -6.84 -7.68 2.85
C VAL A 120 -7.13 -6.80 4.06
N ASP A 121 -8.33 -6.25 4.11
CA ASP A 121 -8.90 -5.56 5.27
C ASP A 121 -9.81 -6.54 6.03
N PRO A 122 -9.34 -7.16 7.10
CA PRO A 122 -10.13 -8.16 7.81
C PRO A 122 -11.26 -7.55 8.64
N ASN A 123 -11.16 -6.27 9.00
CA ASN A 123 -12.20 -5.61 9.80
C ASN A 123 -13.50 -5.41 9.00
N HIS A 124 -13.39 -5.26 7.67
CA HIS A 124 -14.52 -5.09 6.77
C HIS A 124 -14.77 -6.31 5.87
N ASN A 125 -13.96 -7.37 6.01
CA ASN A 125 -13.98 -8.53 5.13
C ASN A 125 -13.84 -8.14 3.65
N ASP A 126 -12.97 -7.16 3.38
CA ASP A 126 -12.68 -6.64 2.06
C ASP A 126 -11.35 -7.23 1.53
N HIS A 127 -11.44 -8.03 0.47
CA HIS A 127 -10.30 -8.65 -0.22
C HIS A 127 -10.09 -7.97 -1.56
N TYR A 128 -9.11 -7.06 -1.63
CA TYR A 128 -8.70 -6.36 -2.85
C TYR A 128 -7.56 -7.13 -3.52
N TRP A 129 -7.61 -7.26 -4.84
CA TRP A 129 -6.50 -7.83 -5.59
C TRP A 129 -6.48 -7.35 -7.04
N ALA A 130 -5.30 -7.36 -7.63
CA ALA A 130 -5.10 -7.12 -9.05
C ALA A 130 -4.04 -8.07 -9.61
N ARG A 131 -4.17 -8.38 -10.90
CA ARG A 131 -3.16 -9.01 -11.73
C ARG A 131 -2.93 -8.16 -12.97
N LYS A 132 -1.69 -7.89 -13.29
CA LYS A 132 -1.31 -7.12 -14.49
C LYS A 132 -1.98 -7.68 -15.73
N GLY A 133 -2.70 -6.81 -16.45
CA GLY A 133 -3.46 -7.14 -17.66
C GLY A 133 -4.76 -7.91 -17.46
N GLN A 134 -5.20 -8.17 -16.21
CA GLN A 134 -6.44 -8.92 -15.95
C GLN A 134 -7.48 -8.13 -15.12
N GLY A 135 -7.16 -6.91 -14.73
CA GLY A 135 -8.04 -6.06 -13.94
C GLY A 135 -7.84 -6.16 -12.43
N ALA A 136 -8.55 -5.29 -11.71
CA ALA A 136 -8.59 -5.22 -10.26
C ALA A 136 -9.97 -5.60 -9.72
N TYR A 137 -10.00 -6.21 -8.53
CA TYR A 137 -11.21 -6.82 -7.97
C TYR A 137 -11.30 -6.60 -6.46
N LEU A 138 -12.54 -6.39 -5.98
CA LEU A 138 -12.92 -6.40 -4.57
C LEU A 138 -13.94 -7.50 -4.36
N ASN A 139 -13.63 -8.48 -3.50
CA ASN A 139 -14.52 -9.62 -3.20
C ASN A 139 -15.06 -10.29 -4.47
N GLY A 140 -14.21 -10.44 -5.50
CA GLY A 140 -14.54 -11.04 -6.79
C GLY A 140 -15.31 -10.12 -7.76
N LYS A 141 -15.67 -8.90 -7.36
CA LYS A 141 -16.30 -7.91 -8.25
C LYS A 141 -15.21 -7.01 -8.85
N ARG A 142 -15.28 -6.79 -10.16
CA ARG A 142 -14.33 -5.92 -10.86
C ARG A 142 -14.44 -4.48 -10.34
N MET A 143 -13.29 -3.88 -10.04
CA MET A 143 -13.20 -2.49 -9.62
C MET A 143 -13.01 -1.56 -10.82
N ALA A 144 -13.36 -0.30 -10.62
CA ALA A 144 -13.02 0.83 -11.48
C ALA A 144 -12.79 2.06 -10.60
N VAL A 145 -11.82 2.89 -10.97
CA VAL A 145 -11.62 4.17 -10.29
C VAL A 145 -12.84 5.08 -10.46
N SER A 146 -12.95 6.11 -9.61
CA SER A 146 -14.03 7.09 -9.71
C SER A 146 -14.09 7.74 -11.09
N ASN A 147 -15.30 8.10 -11.53
CA ASN A 147 -15.53 8.89 -12.74
C ASN A 147 -15.60 10.40 -12.46
N ALA A 148 -15.15 10.85 -11.30
CA ALA A 148 -15.08 12.25 -10.90
C ALA A 148 -14.36 13.10 -11.95
N LYS A 149 -14.88 14.31 -12.19
CA LYS A 149 -14.41 15.21 -13.24
C LYS A 149 -13.40 16.23 -12.75
N GLY A 150 -13.18 16.31 -11.44
CA GLY A 150 -12.22 17.21 -10.82
C GLY A 150 -12.21 17.09 -9.31
N ILE A 151 -11.36 17.89 -8.66
CA ILE A 151 -11.13 17.88 -7.20
C ILE A 151 -12.36 18.26 -6.37
N GLY A 152 -13.36 18.89 -6.97
CA GLY A 152 -14.62 19.23 -6.30
C GLY A 152 -15.61 18.07 -6.18
N GLU A 153 -15.29 16.90 -6.72
CA GLU A 153 -16.17 15.72 -6.72
C GLU A 153 -15.58 14.58 -5.88
N GLY A 154 -15.97 14.52 -4.60
CA GLY A 154 -15.51 13.50 -3.66
C GLY A 154 -14.24 13.90 -2.89
N SER A 155 -13.63 12.92 -2.24
CA SER A 155 -12.45 13.13 -1.39
C SER A 155 -11.23 12.41 -1.95
N ILE A 156 -10.06 12.98 -1.73
CA ILE A 156 -8.78 12.31 -1.98
C ILE A 156 -8.21 11.74 -0.68
N GLY A 157 -7.40 10.69 -0.77
CA GLY A 157 -6.53 10.25 0.32
C GLY A 157 -5.27 11.11 0.38
N VAL A 158 -4.84 11.49 1.57
CA VAL A 158 -3.56 12.17 1.78
C VAL A 158 -2.76 11.46 2.86
N GLY A 159 -1.57 10.99 2.48
CA GLY A 159 -0.64 10.36 3.40
C GLY A 159 0.31 11.38 4.04
N TYR A 160 0.85 11.00 5.20
CA TYR A 160 1.86 11.75 5.94
C TYR A 160 2.68 10.80 6.81
N CYS A 161 3.98 10.89 6.71
CA CYS A 161 4.92 10.13 7.53
C CYS A 161 6.00 11.03 8.12
N SER A 162 6.77 10.52 9.09
CA SER A 162 7.85 11.25 9.76
C SER A 162 9.02 11.64 8.84
N ARG A 163 9.07 11.10 7.62
CA ARG A 163 10.12 11.40 6.63
C ARG A 163 9.89 12.71 5.87
N ILE A 164 8.74 13.36 6.08
CA ILE A 164 8.45 14.68 5.48
C ILE A 164 8.16 15.71 6.57
N THR A 165 8.44 17.00 6.28
CA THR A 165 8.12 18.08 7.21
C THR A 165 6.64 18.47 7.13
N PRO A 166 6.07 19.07 8.19
CA PRO A 166 4.72 19.64 8.12
C PRO A 166 4.56 20.65 6.98
N GLU A 167 5.60 21.47 6.70
CA GLU A 167 5.59 22.45 5.62
C GLU A 167 5.47 21.77 4.25
N THR A 168 6.12 20.61 4.08
CA THR A 168 6.00 19.79 2.86
C THR A 168 4.56 19.35 2.64
N LEU A 169 3.88 18.87 3.68
CA LEU A 169 2.46 18.52 3.60
C LEU A 169 1.60 19.74 3.28
N MET A 170 1.85 20.86 3.93
CA MET A 170 1.08 22.11 3.74
C MET A 170 1.27 22.71 2.36
N THR A 171 2.42 22.49 1.70
CA THR A 171 2.64 22.90 0.30
C THR A 171 1.61 22.28 -0.65
N PHE A 172 1.11 21.10 -0.33
CA PHE A 172 0.02 20.46 -1.08
C PHE A 172 -1.35 20.85 -0.53
N LEU A 173 -1.56 20.70 0.78
CA LEU A 173 -2.89 20.84 1.38
C LEU A 173 -3.46 22.26 1.27
N ASP A 174 -2.65 23.29 1.49
CA ASP A 174 -3.15 24.69 1.47
C ASP A 174 -3.76 25.07 0.11
N PRO A 175 -3.06 24.93 -1.03
CA PRO A 175 -3.64 25.24 -2.32
C PRO A 175 -4.76 24.27 -2.74
N PHE A 176 -4.72 23.01 -2.29
CA PHE A 176 -5.78 22.04 -2.54
C PHE A 176 -7.09 22.43 -1.85
N LEU A 177 -7.04 22.76 -0.56
CA LEU A 177 -8.21 23.20 0.21
C LEU A 177 -8.77 24.52 -0.30
N LYS A 178 -7.92 25.47 -0.69
CA LYS A 178 -8.34 26.76 -1.29
C LYS A 178 -9.09 26.58 -2.61
N ARG A 179 -8.89 25.46 -3.30
CA ARG A 179 -9.65 25.08 -4.51
C ARG A 179 -10.93 24.30 -4.20
N GLY A 180 -11.32 24.16 -2.93
CA GLY A 180 -12.52 23.44 -2.49
C GLY A 180 -12.34 21.91 -2.39
N GLY A 181 -11.10 21.40 -2.41
CA GLY A 181 -10.82 19.99 -2.25
C GLY A 181 -11.16 19.49 -0.85
N MET A 182 -11.52 18.24 -0.74
CA MET A 182 -11.76 17.51 0.52
C MET A 182 -10.80 16.33 0.62
N TYR A 183 -10.19 16.11 1.79
CA TYR A 183 -9.28 15.01 1.99
C TYR A 183 -9.74 14.06 3.11
N TYR A 184 -9.30 12.82 2.97
CA TYR A 184 -9.47 11.74 3.91
C TYR A 184 -8.10 11.21 4.34
N ARG A 185 -7.92 10.92 5.64
CA ARG A 185 -6.71 10.28 6.16
C ARG A 185 -7.10 9.24 7.22
N ASN A 186 -6.78 7.98 6.95
CA ASN A 186 -7.04 6.87 7.87
C ASN A 186 -5.76 6.24 8.44
N ALA A 187 -4.58 6.79 8.12
CA ALA A 187 -3.27 6.29 8.56
C ALA A 187 -2.93 4.84 8.12
N SER A 188 -3.53 4.38 7.02
CA SER A 188 -3.20 3.17 6.28
C SER A 188 -3.11 3.54 4.79
N GLY A 189 -1.88 3.63 4.26
CA GLY A 189 -1.64 4.06 2.88
C GLY A 189 -2.22 3.08 1.87
N ALA A 190 -2.01 1.80 2.14
CA ALA A 190 -2.49 0.72 1.28
C ALA A 190 -4.02 0.66 1.21
N LEU A 191 -4.74 0.87 2.34
CA LEU A 191 -6.20 0.95 2.31
C LEU A 191 -6.69 2.16 1.51
N MET A 192 -6.08 3.33 1.68
CA MET A 192 -6.46 4.50 0.90
C MET A 192 -6.26 4.29 -0.59
N LEU A 193 -5.16 3.63 -1.01
CA LEU A 193 -4.92 3.26 -2.40
C LEU A 193 -5.95 2.23 -2.92
N ALA A 194 -6.28 1.22 -2.11
CA ALA A 194 -7.34 0.26 -2.44
C ALA A 194 -8.71 0.94 -2.59
N TYR A 195 -9.00 1.94 -1.75
CA TYR A 195 -10.23 2.74 -1.88
C TYR A 195 -10.24 3.58 -3.16
N VAL A 196 -9.09 4.09 -3.62
CA VAL A 196 -8.98 4.76 -4.92
C VAL A 196 -9.29 3.79 -6.06
N ALA A 197 -8.68 2.60 -6.05
CA ALA A 197 -8.94 1.57 -7.06
C ALA A 197 -10.40 1.13 -7.11
N ALA A 198 -11.09 1.12 -5.94
CA ALA A 198 -12.51 0.80 -5.82
C ALA A 198 -13.45 1.99 -6.09
N GLY A 199 -12.92 3.18 -6.44
CA GLY A 199 -13.72 4.38 -6.69
C GLY A 199 -14.33 5.03 -5.44
N ARG A 200 -13.92 4.60 -4.23
CA ARG A 200 -14.39 5.16 -2.96
C ARG A 200 -13.70 6.49 -2.63
N LEU A 201 -12.42 6.63 -3.01
CA LEU A 201 -11.67 7.88 -3.05
C LEU A 201 -11.36 8.23 -4.51
N THR A 202 -11.17 9.53 -4.79
CA THR A 202 -10.93 9.99 -6.17
C THR A 202 -9.46 10.00 -6.55
N ALA A 203 -8.56 10.15 -5.58
CA ALA A 203 -7.11 10.10 -5.75
C ALA A 203 -6.42 9.83 -4.42
N TYR A 204 -5.10 9.60 -4.47
CA TYR A 204 -4.20 9.52 -3.33
C TYR A 204 -2.89 10.25 -3.63
N HIS A 205 -2.40 11.03 -2.65
CA HIS A 205 -1.09 11.66 -2.69
C HIS A 205 -0.35 11.49 -1.38
N GLU A 206 0.92 11.13 -1.49
CA GLU A 206 1.87 11.17 -0.38
C GLU A 206 3.26 11.55 -0.90
N ALA A 207 3.94 12.46 -0.20
CA ALA A 207 5.25 12.97 -0.61
C ALA A 207 6.39 11.98 -0.35
N HIS A 208 6.17 10.96 0.47
CA HIS A 208 7.07 9.81 0.63
C HIS A 208 6.33 8.62 1.22
N ILE A 209 6.35 7.49 0.53
CA ILE A 209 5.75 6.21 0.93
C ILE A 209 6.70 5.07 0.58
N ASN A 210 6.65 3.96 1.33
CA ASN A 210 7.47 2.79 1.04
C ASN A 210 6.80 1.86 0.01
N SER A 211 7.61 0.97 -0.55
CA SER A 211 7.13 0.03 -1.58
C SER A 211 6.06 -0.94 -1.07
N TRP A 212 6.19 -1.40 0.18
CA TRP A 212 5.28 -2.36 0.76
C TRP A 212 3.89 -1.78 1.01
N ASP A 213 3.79 -0.46 1.29
CA ASP A 213 2.51 0.24 1.45
C ASP A 213 1.80 0.51 0.10
N CYS A 214 2.55 0.68 -1.02
CA CYS A 214 1.95 1.29 -2.22
C CYS A 214 1.92 0.43 -3.48
N LEU A 215 2.86 -0.51 -3.69
CA LEU A 215 2.97 -1.20 -4.99
C LEU A 215 1.73 -2.03 -5.34
N ALA A 216 1.13 -2.70 -4.35
CA ALA A 216 -0.13 -3.43 -4.56
C ALA A 216 -1.27 -2.49 -5.01
N GLY A 217 -1.43 -1.37 -4.30
CA GLY A 217 -2.45 -0.38 -4.59
C GLY A 217 -2.26 0.34 -5.92
N LEU A 218 -1.01 0.66 -6.30
CA LEU A 218 -0.71 1.27 -7.61
C LEU A 218 -1.08 0.33 -8.77
N LEU A 219 -0.76 -0.97 -8.65
CA LEU A 219 -1.23 -1.96 -9.64
C LEU A 219 -2.76 -2.03 -9.68
N MET A 220 -3.43 -2.02 -8.52
CA MET A 220 -4.91 -2.02 -8.48
C MET A 220 -5.50 -0.79 -9.17
N ILE A 221 -4.92 0.39 -8.95
CA ILE A 221 -5.37 1.63 -9.59
C ILE A 221 -5.15 1.57 -11.11
N GLU A 222 -3.99 1.10 -11.56
CA GLU A 222 -3.69 0.90 -12.99
C GLU A 222 -4.73 -0.02 -13.64
N GLU A 223 -4.96 -1.18 -13.06
CA GLU A 223 -5.89 -2.21 -13.57
C GLU A 223 -7.37 -1.80 -13.44
N ALA A 224 -7.68 -0.82 -12.59
CA ALA A 224 -8.98 -0.18 -12.46
C ALA A 224 -9.18 1.02 -13.39
N GLY A 225 -8.20 1.35 -14.25
CA GLY A 225 -8.26 2.44 -15.23
C GLY A 225 -7.88 3.81 -14.68
N GLY A 226 -7.15 3.87 -13.57
CA GLY A 226 -6.62 5.10 -12.99
C GLY A 226 -5.32 5.58 -13.64
N ALA A 227 -4.92 6.79 -13.30
CA ALA A 227 -3.63 7.39 -13.65
C ALA A 227 -2.73 7.45 -12.41
N PHE A 228 -1.43 7.38 -12.59
CA PHE A 228 -0.44 7.49 -11.54
C PHE A 228 0.89 8.02 -12.07
N TRP A 229 1.73 8.58 -11.20
CA TRP A 229 3.10 8.92 -11.58
C TRP A 229 3.92 7.67 -11.89
N PRO A 230 4.68 7.68 -12.98
CA PRO A 230 5.60 6.59 -13.27
C PRO A 230 6.67 6.47 -12.17
N TYR A 231 7.01 5.24 -11.82
CA TYR A 231 8.03 4.94 -10.81
C TYR A 231 9.00 3.87 -11.33
N ASN A 232 10.18 3.83 -10.76
CA ASN A 232 11.11 2.73 -10.93
C ASN A 232 10.97 1.78 -9.74
N THR A 233 10.61 0.54 -9.99
CA THR A 233 10.33 -0.46 -8.94
C THR A 233 11.53 -0.72 -8.03
N ASP A 234 12.74 -0.82 -8.59
CA ASP A 234 13.96 -1.05 -7.79
C ASP A 234 14.27 0.12 -6.88
N THR A 235 14.13 1.35 -7.37
CA THR A 235 14.30 2.57 -6.56
C THR A 235 13.23 2.62 -5.47
N MET A 236 11.97 2.32 -5.82
CA MET A 236 10.86 2.29 -4.87
C MET A 236 11.09 1.27 -3.75
N MET A 237 11.56 0.06 -4.08
CA MET A 237 11.87 -0.99 -3.09
C MET A 237 13.04 -0.64 -2.16
N ARG A 238 13.94 0.26 -2.58
CA ARG A 238 15.12 0.64 -1.78
C ARG A 238 14.91 1.89 -0.94
N HIS A 239 14.14 2.84 -1.44
CA HIS A 239 14.14 4.21 -0.91
C HIS A 239 12.74 4.77 -0.70
N GLY A 240 11.68 4.06 -1.12
CA GLY A 240 10.37 4.66 -1.25
C GLY A 240 10.36 5.76 -2.33
N SER A 241 9.26 6.47 -2.45
CA SER A 241 9.11 7.62 -3.35
C SER A 241 7.87 8.43 -3.00
N ALA A 242 7.76 9.62 -3.58
CA ALA A 242 6.48 10.31 -3.67
C ALA A 242 5.55 9.60 -4.66
N ILE A 243 4.26 9.59 -4.35
CA ILE A 243 3.23 9.07 -5.27
C ILE A 243 2.08 10.06 -5.43
N LEU A 244 1.49 10.03 -6.61
CA LEU A 244 0.17 10.57 -6.93
C LEU A 244 -0.51 9.56 -7.83
N ALA A 245 -1.74 9.15 -7.45
CA ALA A 245 -2.53 8.20 -8.22
C ALA A 245 -4.03 8.50 -8.07
N GLY A 246 -4.85 8.22 -9.08
CA GLY A 246 -6.28 8.46 -8.97
C GLY A 246 -7.06 8.41 -10.28
N ALA A 247 -8.29 8.87 -10.21
CA ALA A 247 -9.14 9.07 -11.38
C ALA A 247 -8.46 10.05 -12.37
N PRO A 248 -8.42 9.77 -13.67
CA PRO A 248 -7.60 10.54 -14.62
C PRO A 248 -7.84 12.06 -14.61
N ALA A 249 -9.09 12.49 -14.50
CA ALA A 249 -9.42 13.93 -14.46
C ALA A 249 -8.95 14.61 -13.16
N VAL A 250 -9.11 13.92 -12.02
CA VAL A 250 -8.65 14.41 -10.71
C VAL A 250 -7.13 14.42 -10.65
N PHE A 251 -6.48 13.35 -11.16
CA PHE A 251 -5.03 13.27 -11.26
C PHE A 251 -4.45 14.46 -12.01
N ALA A 252 -5.01 14.82 -13.17
CA ALA A 252 -4.55 15.94 -13.98
C ALA A 252 -4.63 17.30 -13.26
N GLU A 253 -5.65 17.51 -12.41
CA GLU A 253 -5.78 18.73 -11.60
C GLU A 253 -4.84 18.73 -10.38
N LEU A 254 -4.53 17.57 -9.81
CA LEU A 254 -3.65 17.44 -8.65
C LEU A 254 -2.17 17.47 -9.03
N GLU A 255 -1.81 17.01 -10.24
CA GLU A 255 -0.41 16.89 -10.64
C GLU A 255 0.40 18.18 -10.48
N PRO A 256 -0.06 19.36 -10.91
CA PRO A 256 0.67 20.60 -10.68
C PRO A 256 0.77 21.01 -9.21
N LEU A 257 -0.18 20.60 -8.36
CA LEU A 257 -0.14 20.85 -6.91
C LEU A 257 0.85 19.96 -6.17
N ALA A 258 0.98 18.71 -6.64
CA ALA A 258 1.83 17.69 -6.03
C ALA A 258 3.27 17.68 -6.61
N ALA A 259 3.55 18.46 -7.68
CA ALA A 259 4.81 18.40 -8.44
C ALA A 259 6.06 18.63 -7.57
N TYR A 260 5.97 19.43 -6.48
CA TYR A 260 7.05 19.65 -5.53
C TYR A 260 7.61 18.37 -4.93
N ALA A 261 6.78 17.34 -4.79
CA ALA A 261 7.17 16.09 -4.15
C ALA A 261 8.04 15.19 -5.05
N LYS A 262 8.06 15.40 -6.36
CA LYS A 262 8.89 14.63 -7.30
C LYS A 262 10.39 14.77 -7.00
N ASP A 263 10.82 15.94 -6.54
CA ASP A 263 12.21 16.26 -6.24
C ASP A 263 12.50 16.31 -4.74
N TYR A 264 11.49 15.96 -3.91
CA TYR A 264 11.64 15.99 -2.45
C TYR A 264 12.60 14.90 -1.98
N GLN A 265 13.57 15.30 -1.14
CA GLN A 265 14.47 14.35 -0.49
C GLN A 265 13.97 14.09 0.94
N PRO A 266 13.64 12.84 1.30
CA PRO A 266 13.11 12.51 2.61
C PRO A 266 14.13 12.78 3.72
N ILE A 267 13.63 13.13 4.89
CA ILE A 267 14.45 13.31 6.09
C ILE A 267 15.03 11.95 6.46
N LYS A 268 16.37 11.89 6.60
CA LYS A 268 17.03 10.70 7.11
C LYS A 268 17.02 10.78 8.62
N HIS A 269 16.30 9.88 9.27
CA HIS A 269 16.46 9.68 10.71
C HIS A 269 17.75 8.90 10.93
N SER A 270 18.69 9.51 11.68
CA SER A 270 19.97 8.90 12.08
C SER A 270 19.77 7.87 13.18
#